data_81d6850432314498cb56bc2d7f40e49e
#
_entry.id   81d6850432314498cb56bc2d7f40e49e
#
_cell.length_a   1.000
_cell.length_b   1.000
_cell.length_c   1.000
_cell.angle_alpha   90.00
_cell.angle_beta   90.00
_cell.angle_gamma   90.00
#
_symmetry.space_group_name_H-M   'P 1'
#
loop_
_entity.id
_entity.type
_entity.pdbx_description
1 polymer ?
#
loop_
_entity_poly.entity_id
_entity_poly.type
_entity_poly.pdbx_seq_one_letter_code
_entity_poly.pdbx_strand_id
1 'polypeptide(L)'
;MALLPQLLCLLALLAVVQPSLRAEDLSAEDYGYPLANPFEASIATTPLDLRADVPGDDDIDQADYSLRLRPEREFTLPDNFWAVKRLTYRLARQPGPAPLIFIISGTGANYSAGKTESLKRLFYGAGYHVVQLSSPTSFDFIAAASRFATPGYSPDDAEDLYRVMQAVRAQQHELPVTEFHLTGYSLGALNAAFVSKLDETRQSFGFKRVLLLNPPVNLYTSIRNLDRLVQTRVEAIDDSTTFYELVFEKLSRYYQQQGYINLDEAVLFDLQQSPQRLTDEQMAMLIGSVFRLSAADIAFTSDLINRRGLIVPPGYPIDEGTSLEPFFRRALLCDFDCYITEQLIPM
;
A
#
# COMPACT_ATOMS: atom_id res chain seq x y z
N MET A 1 -52.68 9.23 -61.77
CA MET A 1 -51.35 9.21 -62.36
C MET A 1 -50.50 10.19 -61.56
N ALA A 2 -49.76 9.71 -60.60
CA ALA A 2 -48.66 10.44 -59.94
C ALA A 2 -47.78 9.41 -59.26
N LEU A 3 -46.56 9.26 -59.73
CA LEU A 3 -45.49 8.38 -59.22
C LEU A 3 -44.86 9.02 -57.99
N LEU A 4 -44.83 8.29 -56.87
CA LEU A 4 -44.05 8.62 -55.69
C LEU A 4 -42.62 8.08 -55.94
N PRO A 5 -41.59 8.87 -55.72
CA PRO A 5 -40.22 8.36 -55.63
C PRO A 5 -39.94 7.92 -54.18
N GLN A 6 -39.52 6.68 -54.04
CA GLN A 6 -39.06 6.09 -52.80
C GLN A 6 -37.70 6.72 -52.45
N LEU A 7 -37.65 7.43 -51.30
CA LEU A 7 -36.41 7.94 -50.69
C LEU A 7 -35.76 6.79 -49.90
N LEU A 8 -34.77 6.15 -50.46
CA LEU A 8 -33.86 5.25 -49.70
C LEU A 8 -32.99 6.07 -48.80
N CYS A 9 -33.28 6.09 -47.50
CA CYS A 9 -32.34 6.52 -46.46
C CYS A 9 -31.27 5.45 -46.28
N LEU A 10 -30.09 5.66 -46.87
CA LEU A 10 -28.90 4.91 -46.54
C LEU A 10 -28.40 5.39 -45.16
N LEU A 11 -28.75 4.67 -44.11
CA LEU A 11 -28.10 4.81 -42.80
C LEU A 11 -26.71 4.17 -42.90
N ALA A 12 -25.70 4.95 -43.20
CA ALA A 12 -24.33 4.57 -43.03
C ALA A 12 -24.04 4.43 -41.52
N LEU A 13 -24.05 3.20 -41.02
CA LEU A 13 -23.46 2.86 -39.74
C LEU A 13 -21.95 3.13 -39.83
N LEU A 14 -21.52 4.28 -39.39
CA LEU A 14 -20.13 4.52 -39.04
C LEU A 14 -19.84 3.68 -37.79
N ALA A 15 -19.43 2.43 -37.99
CA ALA A 15 -18.73 1.66 -36.99
C ALA A 15 -17.42 2.41 -36.69
N VAL A 16 -17.43 3.22 -35.64
CA VAL A 16 -16.19 3.73 -35.03
C VAL A 16 -15.47 2.50 -34.52
N VAL A 17 -14.59 1.95 -35.34
CA VAL A 17 -13.58 0.98 -34.91
C VAL A 17 -12.69 1.78 -33.92
N GLN A 18 -12.99 1.69 -32.64
CA GLN A 18 -12.02 2.10 -31.62
C GLN A 18 -10.80 1.22 -31.86
N PRO A 19 -9.62 1.78 -32.12
CA PRO A 19 -8.41 0.99 -32.09
C PRO A 19 -8.36 0.40 -30.67
N SER A 20 -8.56 -0.91 -30.56
CA SER A 20 -8.13 -1.61 -29.37
C SER A 20 -6.62 -1.35 -29.30
N LEU A 21 -6.20 -0.51 -28.36
CA LEU A 21 -4.81 -0.43 -27.93
C LEU A 21 -4.46 -1.85 -27.49
N ARG A 22 -3.92 -2.65 -28.42
CA ARG A 22 -3.16 -3.83 -28.06
C ARG A 22 -2.03 -3.29 -27.20
N ALA A 23 -1.93 -3.77 -25.97
CA ALA A 23 -0.70 -3.69 -25.23
C ALA A 23 0.35 -4.31 -26.16
N GLU A 24 1.18 -3.49 -26.78
CA GLU A 24 2.39 -3.99 -27.43
C GLU A 24 3.16 -4.66 -26.30
N ASP A 25 3.58 -5.90 -26.54
CA ASP A 25 4.53 -6.58 -25.66
C ASP A 25 5.85 -5.80 -25.76
N LEU A 26 5.96 -4.74 -24.93
CA LEU A 26 7.21 -4.01 -24.78
C LEU A 26 8.20 -4.99 -24.17
N SER A 27 9.26 -5.32 -24.90
CA SER A 27 10.37 -6.05 -24.31
C SER A 27 11.05 -5.17 -23.25
N ALA A 28 11.74 -5.77 -22.28
CA ALA A 28 12.51 -5.01 -21.30
C ALA A 28 13.54 -4.07 -21.96
N GLU A 29 14.01 -4.42 -23.15
CA GLU A 29 14.93 -3.62 -23.97
C GLU A 29 14.22 -2.38 -24.56
N ASP A 30 12.95 -2.52 -24.97
CA ASP A 30 12.15 -1.43 -25.53
C ASP A 30 11.67 -0.43 -24.47
N TYR A 31 11.58 -0.86 -23.20
CA TYR A 31 11.17 -0.02 -22.08
C TYR A 31 12.22 1.05 -21.74
N GLY A 32 13.50 0.80 -22.07
CA GLY A 32 14.59 1.77 -21.91
C GLY A 32 14.92 2.16 -20.47
N TYR A 33 14.50 1.36 -19.47
CA TYR A 33 14.84 1.65 -18.08
C TYR A 33 16.34 1.45 -17.84
N PRO A 34 17.05 2.45 -17.28
CA PRO A 34 18.52 2.46 -17.29
C PRO A 34 19.17 1.48 -16.30
N LEU A 35 18.41 0.93 -15.35
CA LEU A 35 18.94 0.04 -14.31
C LEU A 35 18.58 -1.41 -14.61
N ALA A 36 19.58 -2.17 -15.05
CA ALA A 36 19.43 -3.60 -15.38
C ALA A 36 19.50 -4.50 -14.13
N ASN A 37 20.19 -4.07 -13.06
CA ASN A 37 20.28 -4.83 -11.83
C ASN A 37 18.96 -4.72 -11.03
N PRO A 38 18.27 -5.84 -10.68
CA PRO A 38 16.98 -5.83 -10.04
C PRO A 38 17.03 -5.26 -8.61
N PHE A 39 18.12 -5.44 -7.88
CA PHE A 39 18.27 -4.87 -6.54
C PHE A 39 18.47 -3.36 -6.62
N GLU A 40 19.35 -2.91 -7.52
CA GLU A 40 19.56 -1.48 -7.76
C GLU A 40 18.26 -0.80 -8.21
N ALA A 41 17.54 -1.39 -9.17
CA ALA A 41 16.23 -0.89 -9.61
C ALA A 41 15.18 -0.84 -8.49
N SER A 42 15.27 -1.74 -7.49
CA SER A 42 14.32 -1.79 -6.37
C SER A 42 14.61 -0.72 -5.31
N ILE A 43 15.87 -0.33 -5.10
CA ILE A 43 16.26 0.67 -4.10
C ILE A 43 16.45 2.06 -4.71
N ALA A 44 16.68 2.16 -6.02
CA ALA A 44 16.83 3.44 -6.71
C ALA A 44 15.48 4.13 -6.92
N THR A 45 15.51 5.46 -6.96
CA THR A 45 14.36 6.25 -7.39
C THR A 45 14.32 6.32 -8.93
N THR A 46 13.15 6.61 -9.48
CA THR A 46 13.02 6.86 -10.92
C THR A 46 13.90 8.05 -11.32
N PRO A 47 14.80 7.92 -12.32
CA PRO A 47 15.61 9.02 -12.82
C PRO A 47 14.76 10.24 -13.18
N LEU A 48 15.29 11.44 -12.94
CA LEU A 48 14.53 12.69 -13.10
C LEU A 48 13.98 12.89 -14.51
N ASP A 49 14.74 12.49 -15.52
CA ASP A 49 14.40 12.56 -16.94
C ASP A 49 13.31 11.58 -17.38
N LEU A 50 13.06 10.55 -16.55
CA LEU A 50 11.98 9.56 -16.77
C LEU A 50 10.75 9.83 -15.90
N ARG A 51 10.79 10.83 -15.04
CA ARG A 51 9.63 11.17 -14.19
C ARG A 51 8.57 11.87 -15.02
N ALA A 52 7.32 11.46 -14.81
CA ALA A 52 6.19 12.18 -15.37
C ALA A 52 6.11 13.61 -14.79
N ASP A 53 5.74 14.58 -15.64
CA ASP A 53 5.37 15.90 -15.16
C ASP A 53 3.98 15.82 -14.49
N VAL A 54 3.96 16.06 -13.19
CA VAL A 54 2.77 15.92 -12.35
C VAL A 54 2.60 17.15 -11.46
N PRO A 55 1.36 17.48 -11.05
CA PRO A 55 1.11 18.61 -10.14
C PRO A 55 1.91 18.46 -8.83
N GLY A 56 2.40 19.59 -8.32
CA GLY A 56 2.91 19.71 -6.97
C GLY A 56 1.80 19.56 -5.93
N ASP A 57 2.16 19.27 -4.67
CA ASP A 57 1.16 19.14 -3.61
C ASP A 57 0.39 20.44 -3.35
N ASP A 58 1.02 21.58 -3.55
CA ASP A 58 0.41 22.92 -3.42
C ASP A 58 -0.61 23.23 -4.53
N ASP A 59 -0.54 22.50 -5.66
CA ASP A 59 -1.46 22.64 -6.79
C ASP A 59 -2.67 21.70 -6.70
N ILE A 60 -2.72 20.84 -5.66
CA ILE A 60 -3.75 19.83 -5.46
C ILE A 60 -4.70 20.25 -4.35
N ASP A 61 -6.00 20.42 -4.65
CA ASP A 61 -7.03 20.57 -3.61
C ASP A 61 -7.20 19.24 -2.86
N GLN A 62 -6.55 19.13 -1.72
CA GLN A 62 -6.52 17.89 -0.92
C GLN A 62 -6.75 18.17 0.55
N ALA A 63 -7.37 17.18 1.22
CA ALA A 63 -7.56 17.22 2.66
C ALA A 63 -7.58 15.81 3.25
N ASP A 64 -7.15 15.72 4.51
CA ASP A 64 -7.22 14.51 5.31
C ASP A 64 -8.55 14.45 6.07
N TYR A 65 -9.17 13.29 6.01
CA TYR A 65 -10.44 12.98 6.68
C TYR A 65 -10.27 11.75 7.54
N SER A 66 -11.11 11.61 8.56
CA SER A 66 -11.07 10.44 9.42
C SER A 66 -12.42 9.74 9.53
N LEU A 67 -12.38 8.41 9.58
CA LEU A 67 -13.52 7.52 9.72
C LEU A 67 -13.52 6.84 11.09
N ARG A 68 -14.67 6.71 11.70
CA ARG A 68 -14.89 5.85 12.86
C ARG A 68 -15.58 4.58 12.39
N LEU A 69 -14.81 3.51 12.18
CA LEU A 69 -15.29 2.27 11.57
C LEU A 69 -15.57 1.17 12.58
N ARG A 70 -14.84 1.18 13.71
CA ARG A 70 -15.15 0.25 14.80
C ARG A 70 -16.31 0.79 15.61
N PRO A 71 -17.39 0.03 15.77
CA PRO A 71 -18.33 0.28 16.86
C PRO A 71 -17.55 0.21 18.18
N GLU A 72 -18.09 0.83 19.24
CA GLU A 72 -17.56 0.71 20.59
C GLU A 72 -17.56 -0.77 21.00
N ARG A 73 -16.54 -1.49 20.52
CA ARG A 73 -16.36 -2.88 20.86
C ARG A 73 -15.48 -2.99 22.09
N GLU A 74 -15.71 -4.05 22.81
CA GLU A 74 -14.98 -4.68 23.89
C GLU A 74 -13.44 -4.80 23.70
N PHE A 75 -12.87 -4.37 22.58
CA PHE A 75 -11.44 -4.14 22.42
C PHE A 75 -11.08 -2.78 23.00
N THR A 76 -10.69 -2.78 24.24
CA THR A 76 -9.92 -1.68 24.80
C THR A 76 -8.58 -1.70 24.05
N LEU A 77 -8.45 -0.84 23.03
CA LEU A 77 -7.12 -0.57 22.47
C LEU A 77 -6.25 -0.12 23.64
N PRO A 78 -5.05 -0.67 23.79
CA PRO A 78 -4.11 -0.15 24.78
C PRO A 78 -3.98 1.36 24.64
N ASP A 79 -3.77 2.06 25.76
CA ASP A 79 -3.76 3.53 25.77
C ASP A 79 -2.73 4.13 24.81
N ASN A 80 -1.66 3.41 24.50
CA ASN A 80 -0.65 3.77 23.50
C ASN A 80 -1.23 3.92 22.05
N PHE A 81 -2.40 3.35 21.79
CA PHE A 81 -3.11 3.49 20.52
C PHE A 81 -4.18 4.61 20.54
N TRP A 82 -4.14 5.50 21.53
CA TRP A 82 -5.11 6.59 21.65
C TRP A 82 -5.27 7.43 20.38
N ALA A 83 -4.18 7.63 19.63
CA ALA A 83 -4.15 8.42 18.39
C ALA A 83 -4.80 7.72 17.20
N VAL A 84 -4.98 6.40 17.25
CA VAL A 84 -5.45 5.57 16.11
C VAL A 84 -6.86 5.02 16.27
N LYS A 85 -7.72 5.68 17.06
CA LYS A 85 -9.14 5.30 17.18
C LYS A 85 -9.96 5.56 15.91
N ARG A 86 -9.38 6.24 14.94
CA ARG A 86 -10.01 6.63 13.67
C ARG A 86 -9.03 6.34 12.54
N LEU A 87 -9.55 5.78 11.44
CA LEU A 87 -8.77 5.61 10.23
C LEU A 87 -8.73 6.94 9.46
N THR A 88 -7.55 7.40 9.11
CA THR A 88 -7.37 8.57 8.25
C THR A 88 -7.26 8.14 6.79
N TYR A 89 -7.85 8.92 5.90
CA TYR A 89 -7.65 8.83 4.45
C TYR A 89 -7.48 10.23 3.86
N ARG A 90 -6.84 10.34 2.71
CA ARG A 90 -6.72 11.59 1.96
C ARG A 90 -7.63 11.60 0.76
N LEU A 91 -8.30 12.72 0.52
CA LEU A 91 -9.06 12.99 -0.68
C LEU A 91 -8.45 14.18 -1.41
N ALA A 92 -8.04 13.97 -2.67
CA ALA A 92 -7.74 15.04 -3.62
C ALA A 92 -8.92 15.24 -4.56
N ARG A 93 -9.41 16.48 -4.70
CA ARG A 93 -10.65 16.81 -5.38
C ARG A 93 -10.41 17.62 -6.65
N GLN A 94 -11.04 17.23 -7.74
CA GLN A 94 -11.16 18.05 -8.93
C GLN A 94 -12.22 19.16 -8.71
N PRO A 95 -12.12 20.29 -9.40
CA PRO A 95 -13.04 21.40 -9.20
C PRO A 95 -14.49 21.13 -9.68
N GLY A 96 -14.74 20.06 -10.42
CA GLY A 96 -16.05 19.69 -10.97
C GLY A 96 -16.31 18.18 -10.97
N PRO A 97 -17.37 17.73 -11.68
CA PRO A 97 -17.64 16.31 -11.85
C PRO A 97 -16.46 15.58 -12.49
N ALA A 98 -16.00 14.49 -11.87
CA ALA A 98 -14.86 13.73 -12.36
C ALA A 98 -14.96 12.25 -11.95
N PRO A 99 -14.23 11.33 -12.62
CA PRO A 99 -14.10 9.97 -12.14
C PRO A 99 -13.33 9.94 -10.82
N LEU A 100 -13.65 8.98 -9.95
CA LEU A 100 -12.95 8.78 -8.69
C LEU A 100 -12.15 7.49 -8.73
N ILE A 101 -10.88 7.57 -8.32
CA ILE A 101 -10.03 6.40 -8.13
C ILE A 101 -9.66 6.22 -6.66
N PHE A 102 -9.84 5.00 -6.15
CA PHE A 102 -9.28 4.59 -4.88
C PHE A 102 -7.88 4.01 -5.09
N ILE A 103 -6.93 4.39 -4.24
CA ILE A 103 -5.57 3.86 -4.23
C ILE A 103 -5.34 3.10 -2.93
N ILE A 104 -5.05 1.80 -3.02
CA ILE A 104 -4.71 0.96 -1.87
C ILE A 104 -3.19 0.85 -1.76
N SER A 105 -2.65 1.23 -0.61
CA SER A 105 -1.22 1.18 -0.32
C SER A 105 -0.69 -0.25 -0.19
N GLY A 106 0.62 -0.43 -0.40
CA GLY A 106 1.31 -1.72 -0.26
C GLY A 106 1.56 -2.11 1.20
N THR A 107 2.29 -3.22 1.41
CA THR A 107 2.57 -3.79 2.74
C THR A 107 3.10 -2.75 3.73
N GLY A 108 2.46 -2.64 4.89
CA GLY A 108 2.85 -1.74 5.98
C GLY A 108 2.65 -0.24 5.69
N ALA A 109 2.30 0.14 4.48
CA ALA A 109 2.22 1.53 4.07
C ALA A 109 0.86 2.16 4.44
N ASN A 110 0.90 3.37 5.01
CA ASN A 110 -0.29 4.17 5.25
C ASN A 110 -0.72 4.96 4.00
N TYR A 111 -1.83 5.68 4.12
CA TYR A 111 -2.43 6.48 3.04
C TYR A 111 -1.49 7.57 2.49
N SER A 112 -0.54 8.09 3.28
CA SER A 112 0.39 9.17 2.91
C SER A 112 1.79 8.67 2.51
N ALA A 113 1.97 7.35 2.31
CA ALA A 113 3.26 6.80 1.89
C ALA A 113 3.69 7.34 0.51
N GLY A 114 4.99 7.53 0.30
CA GLY A 114 5.54 8.21 -0.88
C GLY A 114 5.07 7.66 -2.22
N LYS A 115 4.94 6.32 -2.38
CA LYS A 115 4.38 5.71 -3.60
C LYS A 115 2.89 6.04 -3.78
N THR A 116 2.13 6.08 -2.70
CA THR A 116 0.71 6.46 -2.73
C THR A 116 0.55 7.93 -3.12
N GLU A 117 1.43 8.80 -2.59
CA GLU A 117 1.50 10.21 -2.97
C GLU A 117 1.85 10.41 -4.45
N SER A 118 2.82 9.65 -4.96
CA SER A 118 3.18 9.70 -6.39
C SER A 118 2.02 9.28 -7.29
N LEU A 119 1.31 8.22 -6.94
CA LEU A 119 0.11 7.78 -7.67
C LEU A 119 -1.03 8.80 -7.58
N LYS A 120 -1.21 9.45 -6.42
CA LYS A 120 -2.18 10.55 -6.28
C LYS A 120 -1.92 11.66 -7.28
N ARG A 121 -0.66 12.14 -7.36
CA ARG A 121 -0.29 13.21 -8.28
C ARG A 121 -0.54 12.83 -9.75
N LEU A 122 -0.20 11.58 -10.13
CA LEU A 122 -0.44 11.06 -11.47
C LEU A 122 -1.94 11.04 -11.82
N PHE A 123 -2.77 10.47 -10.97
CA PHE A 123 -4.21 10.36 -11.24
C PHE A 123 -4.92 11.71 -11.11
N TYR A 124 -4.50 12.56 -10.18
CA TYR A 124 -5.05 13.91 -10.08
C TYR A 124 -4.73 14.73 -11.33
N GLY A 125 -3.48 14.68 -11.82
CA GLY A 125 -3.08 15.31 -13.08
C GLY A 125 -3.83 14.76 -14.30
N ALA A 126 -4.27 13.50 -14.24
CA ALA A 126 -5.13 12.87 -15.25
C ALA A 126 -6.63 13.19 -15.09
N GLY A 127 -7.01 14.06 -14.14
CA GLY A 127 -8.39 14.54 -13.97
C GLY A 127 -9.28 13.69 -13.06
N TYR A 128 -8.71 12.85 -12.19
CA TYR A 128 -9.48 12.05 -11.22
C TYR A 128 -9.62 12.75 -9.88
N HIS A 129 -10.76 12.56 -9.20
CA HIS A 129 -10.77 12.61 -7.74
C HIS A 129 -9.97 11.42 -7.23
N VAL A 130 -9.13 11.61 -6.24
CA VAL A 130 -8.27 10.54 -5.73
C VAL A 130 -8.49 10.32 -4.25
N VAL A 131 -8.78 9.08 -3.86
CA VAL A 131 -8.86 8.65 -2.46
C VAL A 131 -7.69 7.73 -2.16
N GLN A 132 -6.84 8.13 -1.22
CA GLN A 132 -5.70 7.34 -0.75
C GLN A 132 -6.09 6.58 0.51
N LEU A 133 -5.88 5.26 0.50
CA LEU A 133 -6.18 4.36 1.60
C LEU A 133 -4.92 3.66 2.11
N SER A 134 -4.83 3.54 3.42
CA SER A 134 -3.82 2.72 4.08
C SER A 134 -3.99 1.25 3.71
N SER A 135 -2.88 0.51 3.71
CA SER A 135 -2.87 -0.95 3.60
C SER A 135 -3.59 -1.59 4.78
N PRO A 136 -4.30 -2.70 4.60
CA PRO A 136 -4.79 -3.52 5.72
C PRO A 136 -3.70 -3.94 6.71
N THR A 137 -2.45 -4.00 6.25
CA THR A 137 -1.29 -4.36 7.07
C THR A 137 -0.61 -3.16 7.73
N SER A 138 -1.09 -1.94 7.53
CA SER A 138 -0.57 -0.78 8.24
C SER A 138 -1.14 -0.69 9.66
N PHE A 139 -0.34 -0.16 10.55
CA PHE A 139 -0.69 0.00 11.97
C PHE A 139 -2.05 0.69 12.19
N ASP A 140 -2.29 1.81 11.52
CA ASP A 140 -3.52 2.58 11.62
C ASP A 140 -4.74 1.79 11.14
N PHE A 141 -4.62 1.04 10.05
CA PHE A 141 -5.70 0.22 9.53
C PHE A 141 -6.00 -0.97 10.44
N ILE A 142 -4.95 -1.69 10.91
CA ILE A 142 -5.11 -2.80 11.86
C ILE A 142 -5.87 -2.32 13.10
N ALA A 143 -5.47 -1.18 13.67
CA ALA A 143 -6.06 -0.65 14.88
C ALA A 143 -7.49 -0.11 14.69
N ALA A 144 -7.75 0.64 13.60
CA ALA A 144 -8.98 1.40 13.45
C ALA A 144 -10.03 0.77 12.52
N ALA A 145 -9.64 -0.12 11.61
CA ALA A 145 -10.54 -0.60 10.55
C ALA A 145 -10.66 -2.13 10.45
N SER A 146 -9.58 -2.88 10.74
CA SER A 146 -9.60 -4.34 10.63
C SER A 146 -10.56 -4.97 11.64
N ARG A 147 -11.41 -5.90 11.19
CA ARG A 147 -12.37 -6.62 12.04
C ARG A 147 -11.68 -7.58 13.00
N PHE A 148 -10.61 -8.20 12.55
CA PHE A 148 -9.90 -9.24 13.28
C PHE A 148 -8.54 -8.78 13.85
N ALA A 149 -8.07 -7.61 13.43
CA ALA A 149 -6.74 -7.09 13.75
C ALA A 149 -5.59 -8.08 13.42
N THR A 150 -5.80 -8.96 12.46
CA THR A 150 -4.83 -9.93 11.97
C THR A 150 -4.92 -9.97 10.43
N PRO A 151 -4.32 -8.98 9.74
CA PRO A 151 -4.38 -8.88 8.29
C PRO A 151 -3.54 -9.97 7.60
N GLY A 152 -3.85 -10.21 6.32
CA GLY A 152 -3.11 -11.15 5.46
C GLY A 152 -3.98 -12.23 4.84
N TYR A 153 -5.19 -12.46 5.34
CA TYR A 153 -6.18 -13.24 4.64
C TYR A 153 -6.95 -12.34 3.66
N SER A 154 -6.55 -12.36 2.40
CA SER A 154 -7.01 -11.40 1.38
C SER A 154 -8.54 -11.24 1.26
N PRO A 155 -9.38 -12.29 1.44
CA PRO A 155 -10.83 -12.09 1.45
C PRO A 155 -11.32 -11.20 2.60
N ASP A 156 -10.78 -11.34 3.80
CA ASP A 156 -11.17 -10.53 4.96
C ASP A 156 -10.61 -9.11 4.86
N ASP A 157 -9.38 -8.97 4.37
CA ASP A 157 -8.76 -7.66 4.10
C ASP A 157 -9.58 -6.88 3.06
N ALA A 158 -10.07 -7.56 2.01
CA ALA A 158 -10.92 -6.95 1.00
C ALA A 158 -12.27 -6.51 1.55
N GLU A 159 -12.88 -7.30 2.44
CA GLU A 159 -14.10 -6.93 3.14
C GLU A 159 -13.93 -5.67 3.98
N ASP A 160 -12.82 -5.57 4.71
CA ASP A 160 -12.52 -4.40 5.53
C ASP A 160 -12.27 -3.16 4.67
N LEU A 161 -11.48 -3.29 3.58
CA LEU A 161 -11.28 -2.23 2.60
C LEU A 161 -12.59 -1.78 1.96
N TYR A 162 -13.44 -2.71 1.58
CA TYR A 162 -14.73 -2.41 0.96
C TYR A 162 -15.63 -1.58 1.89
N ARG A 163 -15.68 -1.94 3.19
CA ARG A 163 -16.37 -1.16 4.23
C ARG A 163 -15.79 0.23 4.40
N VAL A 164 -14.46 0.35 4.38
CA VAL A 164 -13.78 1.66 4.40
C VAL A 164 -14.21 2.51 3.20
N MET A 165 -14.17 1.95 2.00
CA MET A 165 -14.54 2.65 0.77
C MET A 165 -16.01 3.09 0.78
N GLN A 166 -16.92 2.25 1.27
CA GLN A 166 -18.33 2.61 1.45
C GLN A 166 -18.49 3.77 2.45
N ALA A 167 -17.74 3.74 3.57
CA ALA A 167 -17.77 4.81 4.56
C ALA A 167 -17.19 6.13 4.02
N VAL A 168 -16.11 6.06 3.22
CA VAL A 168 -15.59 7.22 2.48
C VAL A 168 -16.67 7.80 1.58
N ARG A 169 -17.33 6.98 0.78
CA ARG A 169 -18.37 7.43 -0.14
C ARG A 169 -19.56 8.04 0.60
N ALA A 170 -19.96 7.45 1.72
CA ALA A 170 -21.03 7.99 2.56
C ALA A 170 -20.66 9.35 3.16
N GLN A 171 -19.41 9.52 3.62
CA GLN A 171 -18.92 10.79 4.16
C GLN A 171 -18.79 11.86 3.08
N GLN A 172 -18.39 11.48 1.86
CA GLN A 172 -18.19 12.36 0.72
C GLN A 172 -19.35 12.27 -0.29
N HIS A 173 -20.58 12.16 0.20
CA HIS A 173 -21.77 11.95 -0.64
C HIS A 173 -22.04 13.09 -1.62
N GLU A 174 -21.61 14.32 -1.30
CA GLU A 174 -21.74 15.51 -2.16
C GLU A 174 -20.69 15.58 -3.27
N LEU A 175 -19.61 14.79 -3.20
CA LEU A 175 -18.57 14.79 -4.22
C LEU A 175 -19.17 14.32 -5.57
N PRO A 176 -19.07 15.13 -6.65
CA PRO A 176 -19.70 14.81 -7.93
C PRO A 176 -18.88 13.76 -8.71
N VAL A 177 -19.05 12.50 -8.37
CA VAL A 177 -18.34 11.36 -8.97
C VAL A 177 -19.10 10.86 -10.20
N THR A 178 -18.42 10.77 -11.35
CA THR A 178 -19.01 10.27 -12.61
C THR A 178 -18.89 8.77 -12.75
N GLU A 179 -17.80 8.16 -12.33
CA GLU A 179 -17.55 6.72 -12.31
C GLU A 179 -16.46 6.37 -11.31
N PHE A 180 -16.36 5.08 -10.95
CA PHE A 180 -15.38 4.60 -9.97
C PHE A 180 -14.31 3.74 -10.62
N HIS A 181 -13.08 3.92 -10.12
CA HIS A 181 -11.89 3.15 -10.48
C HIS A 181 -11.17 2.69 -9.22
N LEU A 182 -10.32 1.70 -9.38
CA LEU A 182 -9.56 1.12 -8.28
C LEU A 182 -8.14 0.84 -8.72
N THR A 183 -7.20 1.12 -7.87
CA THR A 183 -5.80 0.73 -8.06
C THR A 183 -5.15 0.40 -6.72
N GLY A 184 -4.01 -0.25 -6.79
CA GLY A 184 -3.13 -0.51 -5.67
C GLY A 184 -1.78 -0.97 -6.17
N TYR A 185 -0.78 -0.93 -5.31
CA TYR A 185 0.55 -1.44 -5.63
C TYR A 185 0.98 -2.52 -4.64
N SER A 186 1.79 -3.49 -5.09
CA SER A 186 2.27 -4.60 -4.27
C SER A 186 1.09 -5.35 -3.62
N LEU A 187 1.08 -5.53 -2.30
CA LEU A 187 -0.04 -6.13 -1.56
C LEU A 187 -1.36 -5.37 -1.78
N GLY A 188 -1.31 -4.04 -1.90
CA GLY A 188 -2.49 -3.24 -2.22
C GLY A 188 -3.10 -3.57 -3.57
N ALA A 189 -2.29 -3.98 -4.56
CA ALA A 189 -2.78 -4.45 -5.85
C ALA A 189 -3.47 -5.82 -5.73
N LEU A 190 -2.93 -6.74 -4.93
CA LEU A 190 -3.61 -8.00 -4.62
C LEU A 190 -4.96 -7.73 -3.95
N ASN A 191 -4.99 -6.87 -2.95
CA ASN A 191 -6.22 -6.49 -2.26
C ASN A 191 -7.22 -5.80 -3.21
N ALA A 192 -6.75 -4.97 -4.15
CA ALA A 192 -7.61 -4.36 -5.17
C ALA A 192 -8.28 -5.42 -6.07
N ALA A 193 -7.59 -6.51 -6.40
CA ALA A 193 -8.19 -7.62 -7.14
C ALA A 193 -9.33 -8.28 -6.35
N PHE A 194 -9.13 -8.54 -5.06
CA PHE A 194 -10.17 -9.12 -4.19
C PHE A 194 -11.35 -8.16 -3.95
N VAL A 195 -11.06 -6.86 -3.74
CA VAL A 195 -12.09 -5.82 -3.63
C VAL A 195 -12.92 -5.73 -4.91
N SER A 196 -12.27 -5.76 -6.08
CA SER A 196 -12.96 -5.76 -7.37
C SER A 196 -13.86 -6.98 -7.52
N LYS A 197 -13.37 -8.16 -7.13
CA LYS A 197 -14.16 -9.40 -7.16
C LYS A 197 -15.36 -9.34 -6.22
N LEU A 198 -15.20 -8.74 -5.06
CA LEU A 198 -16.29 -8.53 -4.11
C LEU A 198 -17.36 -7.58 -4.68
N ASP A 199 -16.93 -6.52 -5.38
CA ASP A 199 -17.82 -5.54 -5.99
C ASP A 199 -18.65 -6.11 -7.16
N GLU A 200 -18.19 -7.18 -7.86
CA GLU A 200 -19.00 -7.86 -8.89
C GLU A 200 -20.37 -8.31 -8.37
N THR A 201 -20.44 -8.69 -7.09
CA THR A 201 -21.67 -9.13 -6.44
C THR A 201 -22.38 -8.02 -5.67
N ARG A 202 -21.63 -7.15 -5.00
CA ARG A 202 -22.18 -6.08 -4.14
C ARG A 202 -22.58 -4.83 -4.90
N GLN A 203 -21.90 -4.54 -5.99
CA GLN A 203 -22.18 -3.44 -6.92
C GLN A 203 -22.33 -2.05 -6.26
N SER A 204 -21.60 -1.80 -5.16
CA SER A 204 -21.64 -0.48 -4.55
C SER A 204 -20.90 0.57 -5.38
N PHE A 205 -19.90 0.15 -6.17
CA PHE A 205 -19.06 1.03 -6.97
C PHE A 205 -19.19 0.75 -8.47
N GLY A 206 -19.28 -0.50 -8.91
CA GLY A 206 -19.30 -0.86 -10.32
C GLY A 206 -18.03 -0.40 -11.04
N PHE A 207 -16.86 -0.76 -10.51
CA PHE A 207 -15.56 -0.29 -11.00
C PHE A 207 -15.41 -0.46 -12.50
N LYS A 208 -15.15 0.65 -13.20
CA LYS A 208 -14.94 0.67 -14.66
C LYS A 208 -13.60 0.08 -15.06
N ARG A 209 -12.55 0.38 -14.29
CA ARG A 209 -11.20 -0.15 -14.48
C ARG A 209 -10.56 -0.43 -13.15
N VAL A 210 -9.75 -1.49 -13.13
CA VAL A 210 -8.92 -1.86 -11.98
C VAL A 210 -7.49 -2.01 -12.49
N LEU A 211 -6.58 -1.20 -11.95
CA LEU A 211 -5.16 -1.23 -12.31
C LEU A 211 -4.38 -1.88 -11.18
N LEU A 212 -3.74 -3.00 -11.46
CA LEU A 212 -2.97 -3.76 -10.50
C LEU A 212 -1.46 -3.55 -10.75
N LEU A 213 -0.78 -2.85 -9.85
CA LEU A 213 0.64 -2.54 -9.98
C LEU A 213 1.47 -3.54 -9.17
N ASN A 214 2.20 -4.43 -9.84
CA ASN A 214 3.07 -5.45 -9.26
C ASN A 214 2.41 -6.31 -8.15
N PRO A 215 1.23 -6.91 -8.38
CA PRO A 215 0.58 -7.75 -7.37
C PRO A 215 1.40 -9.03 -7.11
N PRO A 216 1.52 -9.49 -5.87
CA PRO A 216 2.05 -10.82 -5.58
C PRO A 216 1.04 -11.87 -6.07
N VAL A 217 1.40 -12.65 -7.09
CA VAL A 217 0.53 -13.71 -7.64
C VAL A 217 0.31 -14.84 -6.62
N ASN A 218 1.34 -15.13 -5.81
CA ASN A 218 1.24 -16.02 -4.66
C ASN A 218 1.86 -15.31 -3.46
N LEU A 219 1.01 -14.88 -2.54
CA LEU A 219 1.43 -14.08 -1.38
C LEU A 219 2.44 -14.85 -0.52
N TYR A 220 2.17 -16.12 -0.20
CA TYR A 220 3.04 -16.91 0.65
C TYR A 220 4.45 -17.10 0.03
N THR A 221 4.52 -17.40 -1.25
CA THR A 221 5.80 -17.50 -1.96
C THR A 221 6.54 -16.16 -1.96
N SER A 222 5.82 -15.06 -2.17
CA SER A 222 6.42 -13.73 -2.22
C SER A 222 7.02 -13.33 -0.88
N ILE A 223 6.30 -13.51 0.23
CA ILE A 223 6.81 -13.16 1.57
C ILE A 223 8.00 -14.02 1.97
N ARG A 224 7.98 -15.32 1.66
CA ARG A 224 9.15 -16.19 1.89
C ARG A 224 10.38 -15.78 1.10
N ASN A 225 10.19 -15.29 -0.12
CA ASN A 225 11.30 -14.74 -0.90
C ASN A 225 11.87 -13.48 -0.23
N LEU A 226 11.01 -12.61 0.31
CA LEU A 226 11.43 -11.43 1.05
C LEU A 226 12.16 -11.77 2.35
N ASP A 227 11.67 -12.75 3.11
CA ASP A 227 12.33 -13.24 4.32
C ASP A 227 13.74 -13.79 4.03
N ARG A 228 13.93 -14.47 2.89
CA ARG A 228 15.25 -14.99 2.47
C ARG A 228 16.26 -13.88 2.17
N LEU A 229 15.84 -12.69 1.75
CA LEU A 229 16.75 -11.59 1.46
C LEU A 229 17.52 -11.15 2.71
N VAL A 230 16.95 -11.27 3.90
CA VAL A 230 17.63 -11.00 5.18
C VAL A 230 18.63 -12.08 5.55
N GLN A 231 18.44 -13.30 5.05
CA GLN A 231 19.31 -14.46 5.35
C GLN A 231 20.54 -14.53 4.45
N THR A 232 20.66 -13.63 3.47
CA THR A 232 21.81 -13.57 2.56
C THR A 232 23.04 -13.15 3.36
N ARG A 233 24.10 -13.96 3.32
CA ARG A 233 25.37 -13.63 4.00
C ARG A 233 26.08 -12.51 3.26
N VAL A 234 26.42 -11.48 3.98
CA VAL A 234 27.26 -10.39 3.46
C VAL A 234 28.71 -10.69 3.80
N GLU A 235 29.51 -11.09 2.80
CA GLU A 235 30.91 -11.52 2.99
C GLU A 235 31.82 -10.41 3.59
N ALA A 236 31.42 -9.14 3.50
CA ALA A 236 32.20 -8.00 3.99
C ALA A 236 31.86 -7.57 5.43
N ILE A 237 30.92 -8.23 6.08
CA ILE A 237 30.49 -7.90 7.45
C ILE A 237 30.68 -9.15 8.29
N ASP A 238 31.73 -9.16 9.12
CA ASP A 238 32.06 -10.24 10.03
C ASP A 238 30.94 -10.58 11.03
N ASP A 239 29.99 -9.66 11.17
CA ASP A 239 28.82 -9.80 12.00
C ASP A 239 27.58 -9.23 11.29
N SER A 240 26.69 -10.10 10.78
CA SER A 240 25.39 -9.73 10.25
C SER A 240 24.57 -8.92 11.26
N THR A 241 24.83 -9.08 12.54
CA THR A 241 24.25 -8.33 13.65
C THR A 241 24.60 -6.85 13.54
N THR A 242 25.84 -6.52 13.24
CA THR A 242 26.32 -5.11 13.15
C THR A 242 25.66 -4.35 11.98
N PHE A 243 25.50 -4.99 10.82
CA PHE A 243 24.78 -4.36 9.70
C PHE A 243 23.30 -4.18 10.01
N TYR A 244 22.71 -5.19 10.63
CA TYR A 244 21.31 -5.17 11.07
C TYR A 244 21.09 -4.04 12.09
N GLU A 245 21.98 -3.91 13.07
CA GLU A 245 21.96 -2.84 14.07
C GLU A 245 22.11 -1.47 13.41
N LEU A 246 23.03 -1.32 12.46
CA LEU A 246 23.23 -0.06 11.73
C LEU A 246 22.01 0.36 10.91
N VAL A 247 21.44 -0.57 10.14
CA VAL A 247 20.22 -0.33 9.35
C VAL A 247 19.05 -0.07 10.29
N PHE A 248 18.93 -0.86 11.35
CA PHE A 248 17.90 -0.72 12.35
C PHE A 248 18.00 0.59 13.11
N GLU A 249 19.18 1.01 13.53
CA GLU A 249 19.41 2.29 14.22
C GLU A 249 19.01 3.48 13.34
N LYS A 250 19.39 3.44 12.06
CA LYS A 250 19.01 4.48 11.09
C LYS A 250 17.50 4.51 10.85
N LEU A 251 16.90 3.36 10.61
CA LEU A 251 15.46 3.26 10.35
C LEU A 251 14.63 3.55 11.60
N SER A 252 15.09 3.14 12.79
CA SER A 252 14.44 3.46 14.05
C SER A 252 14.49 4.96 14.36
N ARG A 253 15.60 5.64 14.10
CA ARG A 253 15.68 7.10 14.23
C ARG A 253 14.70 7.78 13.28
N TYR A 254 14.59 7.28 12.06
CA TYR A 254 13.66 7.81 11.07
C TYR A 254 12.21 7.58 11.49
N TYR A 255 11.89 6.38 11.98
CA TYR A 255 10.57 6.05 12.53
C TYR A 255 10.21 6.95 13.73
N GLN A 256 11.15 7.18 14.64
CA GLN A 256 10.94 8.08 15.80
C GLN A 256 10.67 9.53 15.40
N GLN A 257 11.26 9.98 14.29
CA GLN A 257 11.08 11.35 13.80
C GLN A 257 9.81 11.55 13.00
N GLN A 258 9.39 10.55 12.21
CA GLN A 258 8.31 10.65 11.23
C GLN A 258 7.04 9.90 11.66
N GLY A 259 7.13 9.01 12.65
CA GLY A 259 6.00 8.16 13.08
C GLY A 259 5.67 7.00 12.13
N TYR A 260 6.44 6.85 11.05
CA TYR A 260 6.34 5.74 10.08
C TYR A 260 7.67 5.56 9.35
N ILE A 261 7.92 4.36 8.82
CA ILE A 261 9.09 4.10 7.98
C ILE A 261 8.69 4.41 6.54
N ASN A 262 9.09 5.57 6.05
CA ASN A 262 9.08 5.88 4.65
C ASN A 262 10.52 5.76 4.13
N LEU A 263 10.80 4.75 3.34
CA LEU A 263 12.03 4.71 2.55
C LEU A 263 11.84 5.68 1.38
N ASP A 264 11.75 6.95 1.73
CA ASP A 264 11.67 7.99 0.75
C ASP A 264 13.03 8.25 0.08
N GLU A 265 13.00 9.14 -0.88
CA GLU A 265 14.14 9.53 -1.69
C GLU A 265 15.35 9.98 -0.86
N ALA A 266 15.15 10.53 0.34
CA ALA A 266 16.23 11.07 1.16
C ALA A 266 17.09 9.95 1.78
N VAL A 267 16.48 8.89 2.30
CA VAL A 267 17.20 7.74 2.86
C VAL A 267 17.93 6.98 1.75
N LEU A 268 17.26 6.81 0.60
CA LEU A 268 17.87 6.13 -0.54
C LEU A 268 18.96 6.98 -1.20
N PHE A 269 18.77 8.29 -1.25
CA PHE A 269 19.76 9.23 -1.77
C PHE A 269 21.02 9.25 -0.90
N ASP A 270 20.89 9.26 0.43
CA ASP A 270 22.02 9.17 1.36
C ASP A 270 22.78 7.84 1.23
N LEU A 271 22.08 6.76 0.94
CA LEU A 271 22.69 5.45 0.68
C LEU A 271 23.39 5.39 -0.68
N GLN A 272 22.87 6.07 -1.70
CA GLN A 272 23.46 6.18 -3.04
C GLN A 272 24.67 7.13 -3.10
N GLN A 273 24.69 8.16 -2.25
CA GLN A 273 25.82 9.12 -2.14
C GLN A 273 27.02 8.52 -1.38
N SER A 274 26.88 7.33 -0.81
CA SER A 274 28.00 6.63 -0.17
C SER A 274 29.09 6.39 -1.22
N PRO A 275 30.37 6.71 -0.94
CA PRO A 275 31.47 6.51 -1.88
C PRO A 275 31.75 5.03 -2.21
N GLN A 276 31.09 4.12 -1.53
CA GLN A 276 31.15 2.68 -1.79
C GLN A 276 29.79 2.24 -2.34
N ARG A 277 29.77 1.75 -3.59
CA ARG A 277 28.58 1.11 -4.16
C ARG A 277 28.23 -0.12 -3.33
N LEU A 278 26.95 -0.25 -2.99
CA LEU A 278 26.43 -1.42 -2.32
C LEU A 278 26.59 -2.66 -3.23
N THR A 279 26.97 -3.79 -2.66
CA THR A 279 26.91 -5.07 -3.38
C THR A 279 25.48 -5.56 -3.48
N ASP A 280 25.22 -6.54 -4.36
CA ASP A 280 23.90 -7.15 -4.53
C ASP A 280 23.40 -7.75 -3.21
N GLU A 281 24.28 -8.36 -2.42
CA GLU A 281 23.95 -8.92 -1.10
C GLU A 281 23.57 -7.83 -0.10
N GLN A 282 24.28 -6.70 -0.10
CA GLN A 282 23.94 -5.56 0.77
C GLN A 282 22.60 -4.93 0.36
N MET A 283 22.34 -4.80 -0.94
CA MET A 283 21.06 -4.30 -1.45
C MET A 283 19.91 -5.27 -1.13
N ALA A 284 20.13 -6.57 -1.31
CA ALA A 284 19.16 -7.60 -0.94
C ALA A 284 18.82 -7.54 0.56
N MET A 285 19.85 -7.45 1.42
CA MET A 285 19.67 -7.34 2.87
C MET A 285 18.93 -6.05 3.25
N LEU A 286 19.22 -4.92 2.60
CA LEU A 286 18.49 -3.67 2.82
C LEU A 286 16.99 -3.84 2.52
N ILE A 287 16.67 -4.39 1.34
CA ILE A 287 15.28 -4.66 0.95
C ILE A 287 14.62 -5.60 1.97
N GLY A 288 15.26 -6.72 2.28
CA GLY A 288 14.75 -7.70 3.24
C GLY A 288 14.53 -7.11 4.63
N SER A 289 15.44 -6.24 5.10
CA SER A 289 15.33 -5.58 6.41
C SER A 289 14.10 -4.68 6.52
N VAL A 290 13.76 -3.95 5.46
CA VAL A 290 12.53 -3.13 5.42
C VAL A 290 11.28 -3.99 5.55
N PHE A 291 11.23 -5.10 4.82
CA PHE A 291 10.12 -6.03 4.92
C PHE A 291 10.06 -6.75 6.28
N ARG A 292 11.22 -7.04 6.89
CA ARG A 292 11.29 -7.57 8.25
C ARG A 292 10.74 -6.59 9.29
N LEU A 293 11.02 -5.30 9.16
CA LEU A 293 10.43 -4.26 10.00
C LEU A 293 8.91 -4.20 9.82
N SER A 294 8.42 -4.30 8.57
CA SER A 294 6.98 -4.36 8.30
C SER A 294 6.34 -5.61 8.91
N ALA A 295 6.98 -6.77 8.83
CA ALA A 295 6.49 -8.00 9.46
C ALA A 295 6.43 -7.85 10.99
N ALA A 296 7.47 -7.27 11.58
CA ALA A 296 7.53 -7.01 13.03
C ALA A 296 6.41 -6.07 13.49
N ASP A 297 6.14 -4.99 12.75
CA ASP A 297 5.08 -4.05 13.05
C ASP A 297 3.69 -4.71 12.99
N ILE A 298 3.44 -5.51 11.94
CA ILE A 298 2.21 -6.28 11.78
C ILE A 298 2.02 -7.27 12.94
N ALA A 299 3.07 -8.06 13.22
CA ALA A 299 3.02 -9.09 14.26
C ALA A 299 2.83 -8.48 15.66
N PHE A 300 3.56 -7.39 15.95
CA PHE A 300 3.44 -6.66 17.21
C PHE A 300 2.04 -6.04 17.39
N THR A 301 1.55 -5.33 16.39
CA THR A 301 0.25 -4.66 16.43
C THR A 301 -0.89 -5.67 16.58
N SER A 302 -0.82 -6.76 15.81
CA SER A 302 -1.79 -7.84 15.87
C SER A 302 -1.81 -8.53 17.25
N ASP A 303 -0.62 -8.89 17.78
CA ASP A 303 -0.49 -9.53 19.10
C ASP A 303 -1.00 -8.62 20.22
N LEU A 304 -0.64 -7.34 20.18
CA LEU A 304 -1.01 -6.37 21.19
C LEU A 304 -2.53 -6.16 21.25
N ILE A 305 -3.19 -6.06 20.09
CA ILE A 305 -4.64 -5.86 20.02
C ILE A 305 -5.39 -7.14 20.39
N ASN A 306 -4.94 -8.29 19.91
CA ASN A 306 -5.59 -9.58 20.14
C ASN A 306 -5.17 -10.24 21.46
N ARG A 307 -4.15 -9.71 22.16
CA ARG A 307 -3.64 -10.19 23.44
C ARG A 307 -3.26 -11.67 23.44
N ARG A 308 -2.65 -12.15 22.36
CA ARG A 308 -2.27 -13.57 22.19
C ARG A 308 -1.05 -13.97 23.03
N GLY A 309 -0.22 -12.97 23.40
CA GLY A 309 0.94 -13.20 24.26
C GLY A 309 2.17 -13.74 23.55
N LEU A 310 2.21 -13.67 22.21
CA LEU A 310 3.36 -14.09 21.42
C LEU A 310 4.56 -13.13 21.63
N ILE A 311 4.28 -11.84 21.58
CA ILE A 311 5.29 -10.77 21.70
C ILE A 311 5.18 -10.10 23.05
N VAL A 312 4.00 -9.67 23.43
CA VAL A 312 3.70 -9.04 24.73
C VAL A 312 3.14 -10.10 25.67
N PRO A 313 3.78 -10.36 26.83
CA PRO A 313 3.28 -11.38 27.76
C PRO A 313 1.82 -11.14 28.17
N PRO A 314 1.01 -12.19 28.31
CA PRO A 314 -0.37 -12.06 28.73
C PRO A 314 -0.48 -11.32 30.07
N GLY A 315 -1.37 -10.32 30.13
CA GLY A 315 -1.58 -9.54 31.36
C GLY A 315 -0.52 -8.49 31.66
N TYR A 316 0.49 -8.32 30.79
CA TYR A 316 1.46 -7.24 30.95
C TYR A 316 0.75 -5.88 30.79
N PRO A 317 0.87 -4.99 31.79
CA PRO A 317 0.23 -3.68 31.72
C PRO A 317 0.98 -2.80 30.71
N ILE A 318 0.27 -2.37 29.67
CA ILE A 318 0.78 -1.39 28.70
C ILE A 318 -0.03 -0.11 28.89
N ASP A 319 0.65 0.93 29.32
CA ASP A 319 0.12 2.28 29.51
C ASP A 319 0.92 3.29 28.65
N GLU A 320 0.56 4.57 28.70
CA GLU A 320 1.22 5.63 27.94
C GLU A 320 2.72 5.77 28.25
N GLY A 321 3.16 5.37 29.44
CA GLY A 321 4.56 5.43 29.88
C GLY A 321 5.38 4.18 29.57
N THR A 322 4.73 3.11 29.11
CA THR A 322 5.40 1.84 28.87
C THR A 322 6.32 1.92 27.64
N SER A 323 7.62 1.61 27.84
CA SER A 323 8.53 1.45 26.68
C SER A 323 8.14 0.23 25.86
N LEU A 324 7.84 0.45 24.59
CA LEU A 324 7.51 -0.62 23.63
C LEU A 324 8.75 -1.24 22.99
N GLU A 325 9.93 -0.64 23.18
CA GLU A 325 11.17 -1.08 22.53
C GLU A 325 11.51 -2.57 22.78
N PRO A 326 11.44 -3.11 24.01
CA PRO A 326 11.76 -4.52 24.24
C PRO A 326 10.83 -5.47 23.49
N PHE A 327 9.56 -5.11 23.36
CA PHE A 327 8.55 -5.90 22.65
C PHE A 327 8.76 -5.80 21.14
N PHE A 328 9.10 -4.63 20.62
CA PHE A 328 9.41 -4.45 19.20
C PHE A 328 10.68 -5.22 18.81
N ARG A 329 11.74 -5.20 19.65
CA ARG A 329 12.93 -6.04 19.45
C ARG A 329 12.59 -7.52 19.39
N ARG A 330 11.66 -7.98 20.23
CA ARG A 330 11.16 -9.36 20.17
C ARG A 330 10.37 -9.62 18.89
N ALA A 331 9.54 -8.66 18.44
CA ALA A 331 8.80 -8.76 17.19
C ALA A 331 9.72 -8.89 15.96
N LEU A 332 10.90 -8.30 15.98
CA LEU A 332 11.89 -8.43 14.90
C LEU A 332 12.39 -9.87 14.68
N LEU A 333 12.23 -10.75 15.67
CA LEU A 333 12.55 -12.17 15.52
C LEU A 333 11.43 -12.93 14.80
N CYS A 334 10.24 -12.34 14.68
CA CYS A 334 9.10 -12.89 13.97
C CYS A 334 9.08 -12.34 12.54
N ASP A 335 9.44 -13.18 11.56
CA ASP A 335 9.31 -12.88 10.14
C ASP A 335 7.87 -13.11 9.65
N PHE A 336 7.63 -12.96 8.37
CA PHE A 336 6.29 -13.19 7.82
C PHE A 336 5.84 -14.64 7.98
N ASP A 337 6.75 -15.62 7.87
CA ASP A 337 6.40 -17.03 8.08
C ASP A 337 5.97 -17.28 9.53
N CYS A 338 6.69 -16.71 10.50
CA CYS A 338 6.31 -16.71 11.91
C CYS A 338 4.94 -16.06 12.13
N TYR A 339 4.70 -14.86 11.56
CA TYR A 339 3.43 -14.18 11.67
C TYR A 339 2.27 -15.02 11.14
N ILE A 340 2.44 -15.62 9.96
CA ILE A 340 1.40 -16.46 9.35
C ILE A 340 1.13 -17.69 10.22
N THR A 341 2.19 -18.38 10.67
CA THR A 341 2.06 -19.63 11.41
C THR A 341 1.48 -19.41 12.80
N GLU A 342 1.93 -18.38 13.50
CA GLU A 342 1.61 -18.19 14.91
C GLU A 342 0.38 -17.28 15.14
N GLN A 343 0.04 -16.43 14.15
CA GLN A 343 -1.04 -15.48 14.32
C GLN A 343 -2.17 -15.61 13.29
N LEU A 344 -1.85 -15.76 12.00
CA LEU A 344 -2.85 -15.73 10.95
C LEU A 344 -3.59 -17.08 10.81
N ILE A 345 -2.85 -18.20 10.72
CA ILE A 345 -3.47 -19.54 10.57
C ILE A 345 -4.34 -19.94 11.78
N PRO A 346 -3.96 -19.62 13.04
CA PRO A 346 -4.76 -19.99 14.20
C PRO A 346 -6.06 -19.18 14.39
N MET A 347 -6.38 -18.26 13.49
CA MET A 347 -7.66 -17.53 13.51
C MET A 347 -8.83 -18.41 13.11
#